data_3cd8d9ee4bdae6b4a211821cd28f3230
#
_entry.id   3cd8d9ee4bdae6b4a211821cd28f3230
#
_cell.length_a   1.000
_cell.length_b   1.000
_cell.length_c   1.000
_cell.angle_alpha   90.00
_cell.angle_beta   90.00
_cell.angle_gamma   90.00
#
_symmetry.space_group_name_H-M   'P 1'
#
loop_
_entity.id
_entity.type
_entity.pdbx_description
1 polymer ?
#
loop_
_entity_poly.entity_id
_entity_poly.type
_entity_poly.pdbx_seq_one_letter_code
_entity_poly.pdbx_strand_id
1 'polypeptide(L)'
;MTGDVRYGGEAGQVTAIWAVLALALFVLGGLVHDGGEILTARREADNLARQAARAGAQALDENSVRAGAAVLDPPSAEAAARAYLDRRHLVPAGVVVTDNDITVTVALTQPTPLLSLVGIGSRTVMARATARSARGVVGIAPS
;
A
#
# COMPACT_ATOMS: atom_id res chain seq x y z
N MET A 1 16.90 11.76 71.92
CA MET A 1 15.81 11.09 71.19
C MET A 1 15.74 11.74 69.84
N THR A 2 16.46 11.19 68.87
CA THR A 2 16.62 11.80 67.52
C THR A 2 15.73 10.99 66.60
N GLY A 3 14.65 11.59 66.13
CA GLY A 3 13.73 10.98 65.20
C GLY A 3 14.34 10.92 63.78
N ASP A 4 14.60 9.74 63.31
CA ASP A 4 15.08 9.45 61.97
C ASP A 4 13.90 9.57 60.99
N VAL A 5 13.81 10.69 60.28
CA VAL A 5 12.77 10.93 59.27
C VAL A 5 13.20 10.20 58.01
N ARG A 6 12.64 9.02 57.76
CA ARG A 6 12.84 8.25 56.53
C ARG A 6 12.13 8.91 55.37
N TYR A 7 12.78 9.81 54.66
CA TYR A 7 12.36 10.36 53.34
C TYR A 7 12.77 9.41 52.19
N GLY A 8 12.56 8.12 52.32
CA GLY A 8 13.01 7.14 51.32
C GLY A 8 11.95 6.65 50.30
N GLY A 9 10.66 6.96 50.52
CA GLY A 9 9.58 6.37 49.72
C GLY A 9 9.08 7.19 48.52
N GLU A 10 9.09 8.49 48.64
CA GLU A 10 8.43 9.38 47.65
C GLU A 10 9.29 9.66 46.40
N ALA A 11 10.61 9.76 46.57
CA ALA A 11 11.53 9.99 45.45
C ALA A 11 11.54 8.83 44.44
N GLY A 12 11.44 7.58 44.90
CA GLY A 12 11.36 6.38 44.05
C GLY A 12 10.06 6.29 43.29
N GLN A 13 8.95 6.71 43.86
CA GLN A 13 7.64 6.70 43.22
C GLN A 13 7.55 7.72 42.10
N VAL A 14 8.07 8.93 42.27
CA VAL A 14 8.11 9.97 41.26
C VAL A 14 8.95 9.54 40.06
N THR A 15 10.13 8.93 40.29
CA THR A 15 11.00 8.43 39.22
C THR A 15 10.33 7.32 38.41
N ALA A 16 9.59 6.41 39.07
CA ALA A 16 8.85 5.36 38.37
C ALA A 16 7.74 5.93 37.48
N ILE A 17 7.01 6.95 37.92
CA ILE A 17 5.97 7.62 37.13
C ILE A 17 6.57 8.29 35.90
N TRP A 18 7.70 9.01 36.05
CA TRP A 18 8.38 9.63 34.92
C TRP A 18 8.92 8.60 33.92
N ALA A 19 9.44 7.47 34.38
CA ALA A 19 9.90 6.38 33.51
C ALA A 19 8.78 5.79 32.69
N VAL A 20 7.61 5.53 33.31
CA VAL A 20 6.43 5.03 32.59
C VAL A 20 5.90 6.06 31.59
N LEU A 21 5.85 7.35 31.99
CA LEU A 21 5.41 8.42 31.08
C LEU A 21 6.35 8.57 29.87
N ALA A 22 7.65 8.53 30.10
CA ALA A 22 8.64 8.59 29.03
C ALA A 22 8.48 7.39 28.07
N LEU A 23 8.31 6.19 28.60
CA LEU A 23 8.07 5.00 27.79
C LEU A 23 6.76 5.13 26.97
N ALA A 24 5.69 5.61 27.58
CA ALA A 24 4.43 5.83 26.89
C ALA A 24 4.57 6.85 25.73
N LEU A 25 5.30 7.94 25.93
CA LEU A 25 5.58 8.93 24.89
C LEU A 25 6.44 8.35 23.76
N PHE A 26 7.40 7.49 24.06
CA PHE A 26 8.20 6.79 23.07
C PHE A 26 7.35 5.85 22.20
N VAL A 27 6.46 5.08 22.83
CA VAL A 27 5.54 4.18 22.11
C VAL A 27 4.58 4.98 21.23
N LEU A 28 4.04 6.08 21.71
CA LEU A 28 3.17 6.96 20.93
C LEU A 28 3.92 7.60 19.74
N GLY A 29 5.14 8.10 19.96
CA GLY A 29 6.00 8.63 18.88
C GLY A 29 6.30 7.57 17.82
N GLY A 30 6.61 6.36 18.24
CA GLY A 30 6.81 5.20 17.36
C GLY A 30 5.58 4.85 16.53
N LEU A 31 4.41 4.85 17.17
CA LEU A 31 3.14 4.57 16.48
C LEU A 31 2.82 5.62 15.39
N VAL A 32 3.07 6.89 15.68
CA VAL A 32 2.86 7.98 14.71
C VAL A 32 3.83 7.87 13.54
N HIS A 33 5.11 7.59 13.81
CA HIS A 33 6.13 7.45 12.79
C HIS A 33 5.87 6.24 11.88
N ASP A 34 5.80 5.05 12.46
CA ASP A 34 5.59 3.80 11.71
C ASP A 34 4.21 3.78 11.04
N GLY A 35 3.19 4.40 11.66
CA GLY A 35 1.86 4.57 11.07
C GLY A 35 1.88 5.44 9.82
N GLY A 36 2.67 6.51 9.80
CA GLY A 36 2.89 7.37 8.63
C GLY A 36 3.52 6.61 7.46
N GLU A 37 4.51 5.77 7.73
CA GLU A 37 5.16 4.90 6.74
C GLU A 37 4.17 3.90 6.12
N ILE A 38 3.33 3.28 6.94
CA ILE A 38 2.28 2.35 6.48
C ILE A 38 1.27 3.04 5.55
N LEU A 39 0.86 4.27 5.88
CA LEU A 39 -0.04 5.05 5.04
C LEU A 39 0.61 5.44 3.70
N THR A 40 1.88 5.77 3.71
CA THR A 40 2.65 6.07 2.50
C THR A 40 2.77 4.85 1.62
N ALA A 41 3.11 3.70 2.18
CA ALA A 41 3.17 2.42 1.46
C ALA A 41 1.81 2.04 0.85
N ARG A 42 0.70 2.32 1.55
CA ARG A 42 -0.63 2.06 1.02
C ARG A 42 -0.95 2.94 -0.20
N ARG A 43 -0.60 4.22 -0.16
CA ARG A 43 -0.76 5.13 -1.32
C ARG A 43 0.11 4.71 -2.49
N GLU A 44 1.32 4.26 -2.23
CA GLU A 44 2.23 3.74 -3.24
C GLU A 44 1.67 2.45 -3.88
N ALA A 45 1.24 1.47 -3.07
CA ALA A 45 0.60 0.26 -3.58
C ALA A 45 -0.61 0.57 -4.46
N ASP A 46 -1.43 1.52 -4.05
CA ASP A 46 -2.61 2.00 -4.78
C ASP A 46 -2.24 2.62 -6.13
N ASN A 47 -1.20 3.46 -6.16
CA ASN A 47 -0.70 4.08 -7.39
C ASN A 47 -0.10 3.05 -8.35
N LEU A 48 0.68 2.09 -7.83
CA LEU A 48 1.27 1.00 -8.61
C LEU A 48 0.19 0.09 -9.21
N ALA A 49 -0.82 -0.29 -8.41
CA ALA A 49 -1.93 -1.10 -8.87
C ALA A 49 -2.71 -0.40 -10.00
N ARG A 50 -3.00 0.91 -9.85
CA ARG A 50 -3.68 1.70 -10.89
C ARG A 50 -2.87 1.81 -12.17
N GLN A 51 -1.58 2.04 -12.08
CA GLN A 51 -0.73 2.20 -13.26
C GLN A 51 -0.50 0.87 -13.97
N ALA A 52 -0.31 -0.23 -13.23
CA ALA A 52 -0.22 -1.57 -13.79
C ALA A 52 -1.54 -1.98 -14.48
N ALA A 53 -2.68 -1.72 -13.87
CA ALA A 53 -3.98 -1.98 -14.48
C ALA A 53 -4.19 -1.16 -15.76
N ARG A 54 -3.78 0.12 -15.78
CA ARG A 54 -3.83 0.94 -17.01
C ARG A 54 -2.90 0.41 -18.10
N ALA A 55 -1.70 -0.05 -17.75
CA ALA A 55 -0.79 -0.65 -18.70
C ALA A 55 -1.41 -1.90 -19.36
N GLY A 56 -2.05 -2.76 -18.56
CA GLY A 56 -2.75 -3.93 -19.06
C GLY A 56 -4.01 -3.58 -19.89
N ALA A 57 -4.76 -2.54 -19.48
CA ALA A 57 -5.97 -2.12 -20.19
C ALA A 57 -5.72 -1.56 -21.60
N GLN A 58 -4.47 -1.31 -21.97
CA GLN A 58 -4.07 -0.89 -23.32
C GLN A 58 -3.83 -2.07 -24.27
N ALA A 59 -3.73 -3.30 -23.75
CA ALA A 59 -3.53 -4.50 -24.55
C ALA A 59 -4.85 -5.02 -25.11
N LEU A 60 -5.30 -4.41 -26.21
CA LEU A 60 -6.54 -4.73 -26.90
C LEU A 60 -6.32 -5.87 -27.91
N ASP A 61 -7.32 -6.73 -28.07
CA ASP A 61 -7.36 -7.70 -29.15
C ASP A 61 -7.54 -6.98 -30.51
N GLU A 62 -6.60 -7.19 -31.43
CA GLU A 62 -6.60 -6.50 -32.73
C GLU A 62 -7.84 -6.78 -33.58
N ASN A 63 -8.39 -8.00 -33.48
CA ASN A 63 -9.57 -8.38 -34.26
C ASN A 63 -10.80 -7.66 -33.69
N SER A 64 -10.90 -7.55 -32.38
CA SER A 64 -11.99 -6.83 -31.73
C SER A 64 -11.95 -5.35 -32.06
N VAL A 65 -10.76 -4.74 -32.10
CA VAL A 65 -10.56 -3.34 -32.48
C VAL A 65 -11.01 -3.09 -33.93
N ARG A 66 -10.65 -3.97 -34.87
CA ARG A 66 -11.11 -3.89 -36.27
C ARG A 66 -12.63 -4.04 -36.41
N ALA A 67 -13.27 -4.79 -35.51
CA ALA A 67 -14.70 -4.94 -35.44
C ALA A 67 -15.41 -3.80 -34.66
N GLY A 68 -14.67 -2.78 -34.21
CA GLY A 68 -15.21 -1.65 -33.44
C GLY A 68 -15.50 -1.98 -31.97
N ALA A 69 -14.98 -3.08 -31.46
CA ALA A 69 -15.08 -3.47 -30.05
C ALA A 69 -13.78 -3.17 -29.32
N ALA A 70 -13.82 -2.99 -27.99
CA ALA A 70 -12.64 -2.77 -27.16
C ALA A 70 -12.52 -3.93 -26.15
N VAL A 71 -12.23 -5.12 -26.65
CA VAL A 71 -12.01 -6.32 -25.85
C VAL A 71 -10.52 -6.45 -25.55
N LEU A 72 -10.18 -6.81 -24.33
CA LEU A 72 -8.80 -7.06 -23.91
C LEU A 72 -8.33 -8.42 -24.47
N ASP A 73 -7.05 -8.48 -24.87
CA ASP A 73 -6.36 -9.75 -25.04
C ASP A 73 -5.79 -10.20 -23.67
N PRO A 74 -6.38 -11.22 -23.02
CA PRO A 74 -6.02 -11.54 -21.63
C PRO A 74 -4.53 -11.84 -21.43
N PRO A 75 -3.85 -12.65 -22.29
CA PRO A 75 -2.42 -12.91 -22.13
C PRO A 75 -1.57 -11.64 -22.23
N SER A 76 -1.85 -10.79 -23.23
CA SER A 76 -1.12 -9.55 -23.43
C SER A 76 -1.37 -8.51 -22.34
N ALA A 77 -2.61 -8.42 -21.86
CA ALA A 77 -3.00 -7.54 -20.76
C ALA A 77 -2.29 -7.94 -19.45
N GLU A 78 -2.27 -9.23 -19.15
CA GLU A 78 -1.55 -9.74 -17.98
C GLU A 78 -0.04 -9.51 -18.12
N ALA A 79 0.55 -9.81 -19.28
CA ALA A 79 1.97 -9.60 -19.53
C ALA A 79 2.36 -8.11 -19.41
N ALA A 80 1.56 -7.19 -19.92
CA ALA A 80 1.81 -5.76 -19.84
C ALA A 80 1.74 -5.25 -18.37
N ALA A 81 0.76 -5.72 -17.61
CA ALA A 81 0.64 -5.36 -16.19
C ALA A 81 1.83 -5.90 -15.37
N ARG A 82 2.24 -7.15 -15.61
CA ARG A 82 3.41 -7.76 -14.96
C ARG A 82 4.69 -7.02 -15.35
N ALA A 83 4.93 -6.76 -16.63
CA ALA A 83 6.11 -6.04 -17.11
C ALA A 83 6.21 -4.61 -16.51
N TYR A 84 5.08 -3.96 -16.25
CA TYR A 84 5.07 -2.68 -15.56
C TYR A 84 5.60 -2.78 -14.12
N LEU A 85 5.20 -3.80 -13.38
CA LEU A 85 5.63 -4.03 -11.99
C LEU A 85 7.06 -4.57 -11.92
N ASP A 86 7.45 -5.45 -12.85
CA ASP A 86 8.81 -6.02 -12.93
C ASP A 86 9.89 -4.95 -13.08
N ARG A 87 9.62 -3.88 -13.86
CA ARG A 87 10.53 -2.72 -13.97
C ARG A 87 10.77 -2.01 -12.64
N ARG A 88 9.97 -2.31 -11.62
CA ARG A 88 10.10 -1.79 -10.25
C ARG A 88 10.48 -2.88 -9.24
N HIS A 89 10.89 -4.06 -9.75
CA HIS A 89 11.24 -5.23 -8.94
C HIS A 89 10.09 -5.70 -8.02
N LEU A 90 8.85 -5.57 -8.51
CA LEU A 90 7.64 -5.96 -7.81
C LEU A 90 6.91 -7.07 -8.57
N VAL A 91 6.41 -8.05 -7.81
CA VAL A 91 5.55 -9.09 -8.33
C VAL A 91 4.11 -8.77 -7.93
N PRO A 92 3.13 -8.80 -8.87
CA PRO A 92 1.73 -8.62 -8.51
C PRO A 92 1.25 -9.76 -7.59
N ALA A 93 0.51 -9.41 -6.56
CA ALA A 93 -0.15 -10.40 -5.69
C ALA A 93 -1.32 -11.09 -6.41
N GLY A 94 -1.85 -10.48 -7.48
CA GLY A 94 -2.87 -11.06 -8.34
C GLY A 94 -3.15 -10.18 -9.55
N VAL A 95 -3.43 -10.82 -10.69
CA VAL A 95 -3.93 -10.18 -11.89
C VAL A 95 -5.14 -10.97 -12.36
N VAL A 96 -6.25 -10.30 -12.60
CA VAL A 96 -7.49 -10.88 -13.13
C VAL A 96 -7.92 -10.05 -14.34
N VAL A 97 -8.06 -10.70 -15.48
CA VAL A 97 -8.50 -10.09 -16.72
C VAL A 97 -9.86 -10.66 -17.10
N THR A 98 -10.76 -9.78 -17.46
CA THR A 98 -12.06 -10.10 -18.06
C THR A 98 -12.13 -9.44 -19.44
N ASP A 99 -13.22 -9.62 -20.19
CA ASP A 99 -13.34 -9.12 -21.57
C ASP A 99 -13.03 -7.62 -21.71
N ASN A 100 -13.38 -6.82 -20.69
CA ASN A 100 -13.26 -5.36 -20.74
C ASN A 100 -12.47 -4.77 -19.57
N ASP A 101 -12.18 -5.54 -18.54
CA ASP A 101 -11.58 -5.03 -17.29
C ASP A 101 -10.33 -5.84 -16.92
N ILE A 102 -9.31 -5.16 -16.46
CA ILE A 102 -8.16 -5.78 -15.79
C ILE A 102 -8.08 -5.27 -14.35
N THR A 103 -7.99 -6.20 -13.41
CA THR A 103 -7.80 -5.92 -11.99
C THR A 103 -6.44 -6.40 -11.55
N VAL A 104 -5.64 -5.49 -11.01
CA VAL A 104 -4.30 -5.77 -10.48
C VAL A 104 -4.29 -5.55 -8.98
N THR A 105 -3.73 -6.52 -8.24
CA THR A 105 -3.50 -6.43 -6.80
C THR A 105 -2.00 -6.36 -6.55
N VAL A 106 -1.56 -5.36 -5.78
CA VAL A 106 -0.17 -5.17 -5.35
C VAL A 106 -0.10 -5.30 -3.84
N ALA A 107 0.92 -5.99 -3.35
CA ALA A 107 1.24 -6.10 -1.94
C ALA A 107 2.63 -5.47 -1.70
N LEU A 108 2.72 -4.57 -0.73
CA LEU A 108 3.97 -4.00 -0.26
C LEU A 108 4.17 -4.34 1.21
N THR A 109 5.36 -4.80 1.56
CA THR A 109 5.72 -5.08 2.96
C THR A 109 6.63 -3.96 3.45
N GLN A 110 6.20 -3.28 4.51
CA GLN A 110 6.95 -2.22 5.16
C GLN A 110 7.47 -2.69 6.52
N PRO A 111 8.76 -2.48 6.81
CA PRO A 111 9.30 -2.67 8.14
C PRO A 111 8.72 -1.61 9.09
N THR A 112 8.54 -1.99 10.35
CA THR A 112 8.09 -1.10 11.42
C THR A 112 9.16 -1.08 12.51
N PRO A 113 10.24 -0.29 12.33
CA PRO A 113 11.43 -0.36 13.18
C PRO A 113 11.12 0.00 14.64
N LEU A 114 10.27 0.97 14.91
CA LEU A 114 9.93 1.37 16.28
C LEU A 114 8.93 0.41 16.93
N LEU A 115 7.94 -0.06 16.18
CA LEU A 115 6.99 -1.07 16.68
C LEU A 115 7.62 -2.46 16.81
N SER A 116 8.76 -2.71 16.17
CA SER A 116 9.52 -3.97 16.34
C SER A 116 9.99 -4.17 17.77
N LEU A 117 10.22 -3.10 18.52
CA LEU A 117 10.58 -3.13 19.95
C LEU A 117 9.46 -3.74 20.83
N VAL A 118 8.23 -3.68 20.35
CA VAL A 118 7.05 -4.29 21.02
C VAL A 118 6.53 -5.53 20.28
N GLY A 119 7.36 -6.13 19.41
CA GLY A 119 7.07 -7.40 18.74
C GLY A 119 6.36 -7.29 17.38
N ILE A 120 6.21 -6.08 16.81
CA ILE A 120 5.58 -5.86 15.50
C ILE A 120 6.66 -5.47 14.49
N GLY A 121 7.27 -6.46 13.80
CA GLY A 121 8.45 -6.24 12.95
C GLY A 121 8.16 -5.76 11.53
N SER A 122 6.99 -6.03 10.97
CA SER A 122 6.60 -5.58 9.62
C SER A 122 5.09 -5.62 9.42
N ARG A 123 4.61 -4.86 8.43
CA ARG A 123 3.22 -4.85 7.98
C ARG A 123 3.14 -4.94 6.47
N THR A 124 2.28 -5.82 5.98
CA THR A 124 1.97 -5.91 4.56
C THR A 124 0.70 -5.13 4.27
N VAL A 125 0.78 -4.20 3.33
CA VAL A 125 -0.35 -3.44 2.80
C VAL A 125 -0.69 -3.96 1.42
N MET A 126 -1.98 -4.10 1.13
CA MET A 126 -2.47 -4.52 -0.18
C MET A 126 -3.34 -3.43 -0.76
N ALA A 127 -3.19 -3.22 -2.07
CA ALA A 127 -4.05 -2.35 -2.85
C ALA A 127 -4.50 -3.07 -4.12
N ARG A 128 -5.73 -2.77 -4.54
CA ARG A 128 -6.34 -3.33 -5.74
C ARG A 128 -6.86 -2.20 -6.60
N ALA A 129 -6.61 -2.26 -7.90
CA ALA A 129 -7.15 -1.33 -8.86
C ALA A 129 -7.65 -2.05 -10.10
N THR A 130 -8.75 -1.56 -10.65
CA THR A 130 -9.34 -2.05 -11.89
C THR A 130 -9.27 -0.94 -12.94
N ALA A 131 -8.86 -1.30 -14.15
CA ALA A 131 -8.92 -0.43 -15.30
C ALA A 131 -9.76 -1.09 -16.38
N ARG A 132 -10.53 -0.28 -17.10
CA ARG A 132 -11.38 -0.72 -18.20
C ARG A 132 -10.75 -0.32 -19.53
N SER A 133 -10.86 -1.20 -20.52
CA SER A 133 -10.59 -0.84 -21.91
C SER A 133 -11.57 0.25 -22.36
N ALA A 134 -11.06 1.38 -22.85
CA ALA A 134 -11.91 2.48 -23.32
C ALA A 134 -12.03 2.43 -24.83
N ARG A 135 -13.28 2.46 -25.35
CA ARG A 135 -13.50 2.85 -26.75
C ARG A 135 -13.08 4.29 -26.95
N GLY A 136 -12.23 4.55 -27.94
CA GLY A 136 -12.03 5.90 -28.40
C GLY A 136 -13.39 6.50 -28.81
N VAL A 137 -13.72 7.68 -28.28
CA VAL A 137 -14.91 8.41 -28.73
C VAL A 137 -14.66 8.89 -30.14
N VAL A 138 -15.04 8.09 -31.14
CA VAL A 138 -15.16 8.54 -32.52
C VAL A 138 -16.59 9.03 -32.69
N GLY A 139 -16.77 10.30 -32.43
CA GLY A 139 -18.07 10.94 -32.54
C GLY A 139 -17.97 12.45 -32.52
N ILE A 140 -17.25 13.04 -33.50
CA ILE A 140 -17.60 14.40 -33.92
C ILE A 140 -18.78 14.21 -34.85
N ALA A 141 -19.98 14.45 -34.38
CA ALA A 141 -21.13 14.64 -35.24
C ALA A 141 -20.87 15.94 -36.06
N PRO A 142 -20.86 15.93 -37.40
CA PRO A 142 -20.85 17.16 -38.16
C PRO A 142 -22.22 17.84 -37.98
N SER A 143 -22.18 19.09 -37.56
CA SER A 143 -23.28 20.03 -37.53
C SER A 143 -23.72 20.39 -38.96
#